data_0e04da6838f372de35aaf0ccdf5b6082
#
_entry.id   0e04da6838f372de35aaf0ccdf5b6082
#
_cell.length_a   1.000
_cell.length_b   1.000
_cell.length_c   1.000
_cell.angle_alpha   90.00
_cell.angle_beta   90.00
_cell.angle_gamma   90.00
#
_symmetry.space_group_name_H-M   'P 1'
#
loop_
_entity.id
_entity.type
_entity.pdbx_description
1 polymer ?
#
loop_
_entity_poly.entity_id
_entity_poly.type
_entity_poly.pdbx_seq_one_letter_code
_entity_poly.pdbx_strand_id
1 'polypeptide(L)'
;MSKIGVAVITCDRADMYNVCIESIKEDWYDELVTVDDGKTDDVLAPKGEYIKTAGGEGVGKAKNTALQYLLKTGCDYIVLVEDDMKFSGNLFAEYVKAYKTTGIQHFMFAYHGPANKAGISYGKPVPRLVFDYGPFDECRIALNQHCVGAVTFYTRESLENVGLYDENFTNAFEHVDHSYQLAKNGFSTPYWWWADIANSLDFVQEQKCSEDSSAIRPRPDWQSNIQTAAQYFMKKNNVSPVKVPDTPQREVVEIIKHYRKLIDDKNKSKRKTNDTNRG
;
A
#
# COMPACT_ATOMS: atom_id res chain seq x y z
N MET A 1 18.19 -0.47 14.58
CA MET A 1 17.21 0.53 14.06
C MET A 1 16.23 -0.21 13.18
N SER A 2 14.99 0.22 13.10
CA SER A 2 14.02 -0.40 12.19
C SER A 2 14.32 0.00 10.75
N LYS A 3 14.27 -0.95 9.82
CA LYS A 3 14.68 -0.82 8.43
C LYS A 3 13.47 -0.60 7.51
N ILE A 4 13.54 0.43 6.65
CA ILE A 4 12.52 0.74 5.65
C ILE A 4 12.97 0.20 4.29
N GLY A 5 12.15 -0.66 3.69
CA GLY A 5 12.31 -1.14 2.33
C GLY A 5 11.29 -0.53 1.39
N VAL A 6 11.73 -0.10 0.23
CA VAL A 6 10.90 0.46 -0.83
C VAL A 6 11.04 -0.38 -2.09
N ALA A 7 9.94 -0.68 -2.74
CA ALA A 7 9.96 -1.32 -4.04
C ALA A 7 9.20 -0.48 -5.07
N VAL A 8 9.77 -0.28 -6.24
CA VAL A 8 9.10 0.30 -7.40
C VAL A 8 8.78 -0.81 -8.39
N ILE A 9 7.50 -0.93 -8.74
CA ILE A 9 6.99 -1.92 -9.71
C ILE A 9 6.74 -1.21 -11.02
N THR A 10 7.30 -1.71 -12.10
CA THR A 10 7.15 -1.14 -13.45
C THR A 10 6.86 -2.22 -14.49
N CYS A 11 6.22 -1.82 -15.60
CA CYS A 11 5.93 -2.68 -16.74
C CYS A 11 5.79 -1.84 -17.99
N ASP A 12 6.81 -1.87 -18.90
CA ASP A 12 6.82 -1.21 -20.19
C ASP A 12 6.50 0.31 -20.16
N ARG A 13 6.93 1.02 -19.08
CA ARG A 13 6.68 2.46 -18.88
C ARG A 13 7.93 3.20 -18.39
N ALA A 14 9.04 3.09 -19.11
CA ALA A 14 10.33 3.64 -18.71
C ALA A 14 10.30 5.15 -18.39
N ASP A 15 9.52 5.94 -19.12
CA ASP A 15 9.36 7.38 -18.90
C ASP A 15 8.74 7.68 -17.53
N MET A 16 7.68 6.98 -17.14
CA MET A 16 7.04 7.13 -15.83
C MET A 16 7.93 6.60 -14.72
N TYR A 17 8.52 5.42 -14.92
CA TYR A 17 9.44 4.83 -13.97
C TYR A 17 10.60 5.78 -13.62
N ASN A 18 11.24 6.37 -14.63
CA ASN A 18 12.38 7.27 -14.41
C ASN A 18 11.97 8.49 -13.58
N VAL A 19 10.81 9.10 -13.84
CA VAL A 19 10.28 10.21 -13.02
C VAL A 19 9.99 9.74 -11.59
N CYS A 20 9.41 8.55 -11.42
CA CYS A 20 9.10 8.00 -10.11
C CYS A 20 10.39 7.79 -9.30
N ILE A 21 11.34 7.03 -9.85
CA ILE A 21 12.56 6.64 -9.13
C ILE A 21 13.47 7.84 -8.82
N GLU A 22 13.54 8.85 -9.71
CA GLU A 22 14.27 10.08 -9.48
C GLU A 22 13.67 10.92 -8.35
N SER A 23 12.36 10.84 -8.15
CA SER A 23 11.66 11.58 -7.09
C SER A 23 11.87 10.99 -5.69
N ILE A 24 12.31 9.73 -5.59
CA ILE A 24 12.62 9.04 -4.33
C ILE A 24 14.07 9.35 -3.93
N LYS A 25 14.26 9.95 -2.73
CA LYS A 25 15.58 10.31 -2.23
C LYS A 25 16.21 9.18 -1.43
N GLU A 26 17.54 9.07 -1.50
CA GLU A 26 18.31 7.98 -0.89
C GLU A 26 18.24 7.94 0.64
N ASP A 27 17.99 9.06 1.29
CA ASP A 27 17.84 9.16 2.74
C ASP A 27 16.45 8.77 3.27
N TRP A 28 15.53 8.34 2.39
CA TRP A 28 14.17 7.95 2.76
C TRP A 28 13.99 6.45 3.00
N TYR A 29 14.96 5.64 2.62
CA TYR A 29 14.90 4.18 2.71
C TYR A 29 16.25 3.58 3.10
N ASP A 30 16.23 2.35 3.60
CA ASP A 30 17.41 1.54 3.87
C ASP A 30 17.67 0.52 2.76
N GLU A 31 16.60 0.07 2.07
CA GLU A 31 16.66 -0.83 0.90
C GLU A 31 15.73 -0.34 -0.18
N LEU A 32 16.20 -0.41 -1.43
CA LEU A 32 15.39 -0.10 -2.61
C LEU A 32 15.54 -1.22 -3.64
N VAL A 33 14.41 -1.69 -4.16
CA VAL A 33 14.37 -2.65 -5.26
C VAL A 33 13.43 -2.17 -6.37
N THR A 34 13.84 -2.32 -7.61
CA THR A 34 12.97 -2.19 -8.77
C THR A 34 12.63 -3.58 -9.29
N VAL A 35 11.34 -3.85 -9.45
CA VAL A 35 10.87 -5.06 -10.15
C VAL A 35 10.23 -4.66 -11.46
N ASP A 36 10.83 -5.10 -12.56
CA ASP A 36 10.38 -4.83 -13.91
C ASP A 36 9.72 -6.07 -14.51
N ASP A 37 8.40 -5.99 -14.68
CA ASP A 37 7.58 -7.03 -15.33
C ASP A 37 7.28 -6.73 -16.81
N GLY A 38 8.00 -5.75 -17.40
CA GLY A 38 7.87 -5.39 -18.80
C GLY A 38 8.48 -6.42 -19.75
N LYS A 39 8.03 -6.38 -20.99
CA LYS A 39 8.53 -7.23 -22.10
C LYS A 39 9.52 -6.49 -22.99
N THR A 40 9.56 -5.17 -22.88
CA THR A 40 10.49 -4.33 -23.63
C THR A 40 11.86 -4.28 -22.96
N ASP A 41 12.89 -4.01 -23.75
CA ASP A 41 14.24 -3.74 -23.27
C ASP A 41 14.46 -2.22 -23.10
N ASP A 42 13.45 -1.52 -22.63
CA ASP A 42 13.53 -0.08 -22.38
C ASP A 42 14.65 0.25 -21.40
N VAL A 43 15.36 1.33 -21.68
CA VAL A 43 16.47 1.77 -20.82
C VAL A 43 15.89 2.36 -19.54
N LEU A 44 15.94 1.58 -18.48
CA LEU A 44 15.67 2.04 -17.12
C LEU A 44 16.97 2.52 -16.48
N ALA A 45 16.87 3.51 -15.60
CA ALA A 45 17.96 3.96 -14.74
C ALA A 45 17.67 3.54 -13.29
N PRO A 46 17.76 2.23 -12.94
CA PRO A 46 17.39 1.74 -11.64
C PRO A 46 18.35 2.27 -10.56
N LYS A 47 17.78 2.61 -9.41
CA LYS A 47 18.51 2.80 -8.16
C LYS A 47 18.32 1.55 -7.30
N GLY A 48 19.33 1.16 -6.55
CA GLY A 48 19.27 -0.04 -5.71
C GLY A 48 19.29 -1.33 -6.50
N GLU A 49 18.65 -2.37 -5.99
CA GLU A 49 18.55 -3.68 -6.65
C GLU A 49 17.58 -3.62 -7.83
N TYR A 50 17.87 -4.37 -8.89
CA TYR A 50 17.01 -4.49 -10.07
C TYR A 50 16.72 -5.95 -10.38
N ILE A 51 15.43 -6.29 -10.41
CA ILE A 51 14.95 -7.63 -10.72
C ILE A 51 14.04 -7.56 -11.95
N LYS A 52 14.48 -8.17 -13.05
CA LYS A 52 13.65 -8.38 -14.25
C LYS A 52 12.94 -9.72 -14.11
N THR A 53 11.62 -9.74 -14.28
CA THR A 53 10.84 -10.98 -14.35
C THR A 53 10.92 -11.58 -15.76
N ALA A 54 10.17 -12.66 -16.02
CA ALA A 54 10.05 -13.18 -17.39
C ALA A 54 9.23 -12.27 -18.32
N GLY A 55 8.62 -11.22 -17.78
CA GLY A 55 7.85 -10.22 -18.50
C GLY A 55 6.37 -10.57 -18.68
N GLY A 56 5.50 -9.73 -18.16
CA GLY A 56 4.04 -9.89 -18.25
C GLY A 56 3.47 -11.00 -17.38
N GLU A 57 4.15 -11.33 -16.28
CA GLU A 57 3.69 -12.33 -15.31
C GLU A 57 2.54 -11.81 -14.43
N GLY A 58 2.29 -10.50 -14.43
CA GLY A 58 1.22 -9.83 -13.74
C GLY A 58 1.66 -9.11 -12.45
N VAL A 59 0.94 -8.04 -12.14
CA VAL A 59 1.28 -7.11 -11.05
C VAL A 59 1.36 -7.79 -9.68
N GLY A 60 0.51 -8.78 -9.40
CA GLY A 60 0.54 -9.53 -8.14
C GLY A 60 1.86 -10.28 -7.95
N LYS A 61 2.35 -10.94 -9.00
CA LYS A 61 3.62 -11.67 -8.96
C LYS A 61 4.81 -10.73 -8.87
N ALA A 62 4.79 -9.62 -9.60
CA ALA A 62 5.83 -8.60 -9.50
C ALA A 62 5.91 -8.00 -8.08
N LYS A 63 4.76 -7.70 -7.46
CA LYS A 63 4.68 -7.27 -6.06
C LYS A 63 5.22 -8.33 -5.09
N ASN A 64 4.94 -9.62 -5.32
CA ASN A 64 5.47 -10.72 -4.50
C ASN A 64 6.99 -10.83 -4.61
N THR A 65 7.55 -10.71 -5.80
CA THR A 65 9.01 -10.69 -6.01
C THR A 65 9.66 -9.58 -5.17
N ALA A 66 9.07 -8.39 -5.18
CA ALA A 66 9.54 -7.26 -4.38
C ALA A 66 9.42 -7.53 -2.87
N LEU A 67 8.27 -8.03 -2.41
CA LEU A 67 8.05 -8.35 -0.99
C LEU A 67 9.01 -9.41 -0.49
N GLN A 68 9.25 -10.48 -1.26
CA GLN A 68 10.19 -11.54 -0.92
C GLN A 68 11.62 -10.99 -0.77
N TYR A 69 12.06 -10.13 -1.68
CA TYR A 69 13.35 -9.46 -1.59
C TYR A 69 13.47 -8.62 -0.31
N LEU A 70 12.52 -7.72 -0.07
CA LEU A 70 12.55 -6.81 1.07
C LEU A 70 12.40 -7.54 2.43
N LEU A 71 11.63 -8.62 2.48
CA LEU A 71 11.56 -9.48 3.65
C LEU A 71 12.89 -10.22 3.89
N LYS A 72 13.52 -10.72 2.85
CA LYS A 72 14.83 -11.41 2.92
C LYS A 72 15.95 -10.46 3.38
N THR A 73 15.94 -9.20 2.95
CA THR A 73 16.93 -8.20 3.37
C THR A 73 16.69 -7.62 4.76
N GLY A 74 15.63 -8.06 5.46
CA GLY A 74 15.39 -7.73 6.87
C GLY A 74 14.64 -6.42 7.09
N CYS A 75 13.87 -5.91 6.12
CA CYS A 75 13.07 -4.71 6.28
C CYS A 75 11.91 -4.93 7.27
N ASP A 76 11.73 -4.00 8.21
CA ASP A 76 10.63 -4.01 9.19
C ASP A 76 9.37 -3.34 8.64
N TYR A 77 9.57 -2.33 7.80
CA TYR A 77 8.55 -1.56 7.11
C TYR A 77 8.77 -1.66 5.62
N ILE A 78 7.71 -1.91 4.88
CA ILE A 78 7.78 -2.14 3.44
C ILE A 78 6.78 -1.25 2.73
N VAL A 79 7.24 -0.56 1.68
CA VAL A 79 6.41 0.27 0.81
C VAL A 79 6.52 -0.26 -0.61
N LEU A 80 5.37 -0.60 -1.21
CA LEU A 80 5.27 -0.86 -2.64
C LEU A 80 4.78 0.39 -3.35
N VAL A 81 5.37 0.71 -4.47
CA VAL A 81 5.09 1.89 -5.29
C VAL A 81 4.91 1.44 -6.74
N GLU A 82 3.83 1.87 -7.40
CA GLU A 82 3.68 1.74 -8.85
C GLU A 82 4.37 2.94 -9.55
N ASP A 83 4.91 2.72 -10.73
CA ASP A 83 5.80 3.63 -11.44
C ASP A 83 5.16 4.96 -11.91
N ASP A 84 3.84 5.08 -11.86
CA ASP A 84 3.10 6.30 -12.21
C ASP A 84 2.96 7.33 -11.07
N MET A 85 3.71 7.13 -9.98
CA MET A 85 3.75 8.01 -8.84
C MET A 85 4.95 8.98 -8.89
N LYS A 86 4.79 10.19 -8.32
CA LYS A 86 5.85 11.18 -8.15
C LYS A 86 5.83 11.72 -6.73
N PHE A 87 6.97 11.63 -6.05
CA PHE A 87 7.11 12.07 -4.66
C PHE A 87 7.63 13.51 -4.57
N SER A 88 7.07 14.28 -3.65
CA SER A 88 7.50 15.62 -3.25
C SER A 88 8.01 15.68 -1.81
N GLY A 89 7.82 14.60 -1.02
CA GLY A 89 8.22 14.47 0.36
C GLY A 89 8.32 13.03 0.81
N ASN A 90 8.85 12.80 2.02
CA ASN A 90 9.06 11.46 2.58
C ASN A 90 7.77 10.84 3.15
N LEU A 91 6.90 10.35 2.27
CA LEU A 91 5.68 9.63 2.66
C LEU A 91 5.99 8.36 3.47
N PHE A 92 7.14 7.72 3.22
CA PHE A 92 7.48 6.45 3.89
C PHE A 92 7.69 6.65 5.40
N ALA A 93 8.39 7.72 5.79
CA ALA A 93 8.54 8.09 7.18
C ALA A 93 7.21 8.46 7.84
N GLU A 94 6.31 9.12 7.11
CA GLU A 94 4.99 9.47 7.61
C GLU A 94 4.11 8.22 7.82
N TYR A 95 4.17 7.22 6.96
CA TYR A 95 3.48 5.94 7.18
C TYR A 95 4.04 5.18 8.39
N VAL A 96 5.36 5.17 8.58
CA VAL A 96 5.99 4.59 9.79
C VAL A 96 5.54 5.33 11.05
N LYS A 97 5.47 6.66 11.01
CA LYS A 97 4.96 7.49 12.10
C LYS A 97 3.48 7.17 12.37
N ALA A 98 2.66 7.08 11.33
CA ALA A 98 1.25 6.73 11.42
C ALA A 98 1.05 5.36 12.08
N TYR A 99 1.80 4.32 11.65
CA TYR A 99 1.78 3.01 12.31
C TYR A 99 2.16 3.10 13.81
N LYS A 100 3.27 3.76 14.12
CA LYS A 100 3.74 3.90 15.53
C LYS A 100 2.74 4.64 16.41
N THR A 101 1.95 5.54 15.82
CA THR A 101 0.94 6.32 16.52
C THR A 101 -0.39 5.56 16.65
N THR A 102 -0.83 4.87 15.60
CA THR A 102 -2.19 4.31 15.52
C THR A 102 -2.26 2.82 15.77
N GLY A 103 -1.18 2.09 15.50
CA GLY A 103 -1.15 0.63 15.48
C GLY A 103 -1.72 0.00 14.19
N ILE A 104 -2.22 0.80 13.24
CA ILE A 104 -2.65 0.31 11.92
C ILE A 104 -1.41 -0.12 11.14
N GLN A 105 -1.39 -1.35 10.63
CA GLN A 105 -0.19 -1.95 10.03
C GLN A 105 -0.19 -1.92 8.50
N HIS A 106 -1.26 -1.41 7.88
CA HIS A 106 -1.42 -1.27 6.45
C HIS A 106 -2.07 0.07 6.11
N PHE A 107 -1.38 0.84 5.27
CA PHE A 107 -1.87 2.10 4.70
C PHE A 107 -1.78 2.05 3.18
N MET A 108 -2.58 2.89 2.51
CA MET A 108 -2.51 3.05 1.06
C MET A 108 -2.71 4.50 0.67
N PHE A 109 -2.01 4.95 -0.37
CA PHE A 109 -2.28 6.26 -0.97
C PHE A 109 -3.64 6.26 -1.65
N ALA A 110 -4.61 6.88 -1.00
CA ALA A 110 -6.02 6.74 -1.35
C ALA A 110 -6.45 7.52 -2.60
N TYR A 111 -5.60 8.38 -3.15
CA TYR A 111 -5.99 9.36 -4.18
C TYR A 111 -5.49 9.05 -5.58
N HIS A 112 -5.05 7.83 -5.82
CA HIS A 112 -4.75 7.34 -7.15
C HIS A 112 -6.05 7.07 -7.93
N GLY A 113 -6.19 7.67 -9.10
CA GLY A 113 -7.40 7.56 -9.90
C GLY A 113 -8.61 8.33 -9.33
N PRO A 114 -9.78 8.23 -9.96
CA PRO A 114 -10.95 9.04 -9.60
C PRO A 114 -11.78 8.51 -8.43
N ALA A 115 -11.63 7.24 -8.01
CA ALA A 115 -12.55 6.56 -7.10
C ALA A 115 -12.74 7.29 -5.75
N ASN A 116 -11.65 7.70 -5.10
CA ASN A 116 -11.70 8.45 -3.84
C ASN A 116 -11.73 9.98 -4.02
N LYS A 117 -11.87 10.46 -5.26
CA LYS A 117 -11.90 11.87 -5.66
C LYS A 117 -13.30 12.30 -6.12
N ALA A 118 -14.36 11.79 -5.51
CA ALA A 118 -15.75 12.01 -5.91
C ALA A 118 -16.06 11.63 -7.38
N GLY A 119 -15.34 10.67 -7.96
CA GLY A 119 -15.48 10.25 -9.34
C GLY A 119 -14.87 11.21 -10.37
N ILE A 120 -14.07 12.18 -9.94
CA ILE A 120 -13.44 13.18 -10.81
C ILE A 120 -11.92 12.95 -10.82
N SER A 121 -11.35 12.73 -12.02
CA SER A 121 -9.89 12.71 -12.22
C SER A 121 -9.28 14.04 -11.75
N TYR A 122 -8.14 13.98 -11.07
CA TYR A 122 -7.45 15.14 -10.48
C TYR A 122 -8.29 15.96 -9.48
N GLY A 123 -9.42 15.43 -9.03
CA GLY A 123 -10.25 16.03 -7.99
C GLY A 123 -9.62 16.01 -6.61
N LYS A 124 -10.28 16.67 -5.65
CA LYS A 124 -9.88 16.61 -4.25
C LYS A 124 -10.34 15.29 -3.62
N PRO A 125 -9.59 14.77 -2.63
CA PRO A 125 -9.99 13.59 -1.88
C PRO A 125 -11.27 13.83 -1.07
N VAL A 126 -12.07 12.77 -0.96
CA VAL A 126 -13.32 12.77 -0.17
C VAL A 126 -13.30 11.59 0.79
N PRO A 127 -12.57 11.69 1.92
CA PRO A 127 -12.57 10.64 2.93
C PRO A 127 -13.93 10.51 3.61
N ARG A 128 -14.30 9.31 4.01
CA ARG A 128 -15.51 9.03 4.80
C ARG A 128 -15.38 9.54 6.24
N LEU A 129 -14.18 9.50 6.79
CA LEU A 129 -13.87 9.94 8.15
C LEU A 129 -12.42 10.42 8.22
N VAL A 130 -12.18 11.48 8.95
CA VAL A 130 -10.84 11.90 9.38
C VAL A 130 -10.76 11.69 10.88
N PHE A 131 -9.69 11.04 11.33
CA PHE A 131 -9.46 10.72 12.73
C PHE A 131 -8.14 11.36 13.18
N ASP A 132 -8.23 12.25 14.17
CA ASP A 132 -7.10 12.97 14.72
C ASP A 132 -6.53 12.23 15.94
N TYR A 133 -5.20 12.04 15.96
CA TYR A 133 -4.46 11.42 17.05
C TYR A 133 -3.59 12.44 17.77
N GLY A 134 -3.87 12.64 19.06
CA GLY A 134 -3.08 13.48 19.94
C GLY A 134 -3.50 14.95 19.99
N PRO A 135 -3.01 15.69 21.00
CA PRO A 135 -3.44 17.07 21.29
C PRO A 135 -2.95 18.11 20.28
N PHE A 136 -2.06 17.75 19.35
CA PHE A 136 -1.43 18.65 18.38
C PHE A 136 -1.51 18.14 16.94
N ASP A 137 -2.51 17.33 16.60
CA ASP A 137 -2.69 16.74 15.27
C ASP A 137 -1.40 16.07 14.71
N GLU A 138 -0.59 15.49 15.59
CA GLU A 138 0.68 14.87 15.23
C GLU A 138 0.54 13.77 14.17
N CYS A 139 -0.64 13.16 14.10
CA CYS A 139 -1.00 12.18 13.09
C CYS A 139 -2.51 12.24 12.82
N ARG A 140 -2.88 12.53 11.59
CA ARG A 140 -4.26 12.51 11.10
C ARG A 140 -4.43 11.42 10.09
N ILE A 141 -5.42 10.55 10.32
CA ILE A 141 -5.74 9.42 9.44
C ILE A 141 -7.04 9.72 8.70
N ALA A 142 -7.02 9.61 7.38
CA ALA A 142 -8.20 9.67 6.53
C ALA A 142 -8.63 8.24 6.18
N LEU A 143 -9.91 7.93 6.37
CA LEU A 143 -10.50 6.65 6.00
C LEU A 143 -11.29 6.80 4.71
N ASN A 144 -10.92 6.05 3.70
CA ASN A 144 -11.42 6.16 2.33
C ASN A 144 -12.23 4.93 1.95
N GLN A 145 -13.18 5.11 1.02
CA GLN A 145 -14.10 4.04 0.62
C GLN A 145 -13.43 2.98 -0.25
N HIS A 146 -12.60 3.40 -1.20
CA HIS A 146 -12.07 2.49 -2.22
C HIS A 146 -10.63 2.10 -1.93
N CYS A 147 -10.33 0.81 -2.09
CA CYS A 147 -8.99 0.27 -2.01
C CYS A 147 -8.17 0.68 -3.23
N VAL A 148 -6.93 1.09 -3.02
CA VAL A 148 -6.01 1.54 -4.07
C VAL A 148 -4.66 0.85 -3.90
N GLY A 149 -4.03 0.42 -4.99
CA GLY A 149 -2.79 -0.36 -4.98
C GLY A 149 -1.53 0.39 -5.36
N ALA A 150 -1.62 1.68 -5.73
CA ALA A 150 -0.50 2.42 -6.33
C ALA A 150 0.65 2.71 -5.36
N VAL A 151 0.36 3.05 -4.10
CA VAL A 151 1.34 3.10 -3.01
C VAL A 151 0.72 2.43 -1.80
N THR A 152 1.39 1.41 -1.29
CA THR A 152 0.92 0.63 -0.14
C THR A 152 2.04 0.42 0.87
N PHE A 153 1.71 0.57 2.14
CA PHE A 153 2.61 0.36 3.27
C PHE A 153 2.21 -0.89 4.04
N TYR A 154 3.20 -1.64 4.49
CA TYR A 154 3.06 -2.83 5.32
C TYR A 154 4.09 -2.85 6.43
N THR A 155 3.73 -3.44 7.57
CA THR A 155 4.74 -3.92 8.52
C THR A 155 5.16 -5.35 8.15
N ARG A 156 6.39 -5.74 8.50
CA ARG A 156 6.83 -7.14 8.41
C ARG A 156 5.85 -8.08 9.11
N GLU A 157 5.44 -7.72 10.33
CA GLU A 157 4.51 -8.51 11.14
C GLU A 157 3.21 -8.83 10.38
N SER A 158 2.62 -7.86 9.67
CA SER A 158 1.40 -8.09 8.89
C SER A 158 1.62 -9.04 7.71
N LEU A 159 2.73 -8.92 7.00
CA LEU A 159 3.06 -9.79 5.88
C LEU A 159 3.39 -11.21 6.30
N GLU A 160 4.13 -11.40 7.41
CA GLU A 160 4.46 -12.73 7.94
C GLU A 160 3.23 -13.48 8.45
N ASN A 161 2.21 -12.77 8.94
CA ASN A 161 0.97 -13.39 9.42
C ASN A 161 -0.07 -13.64 8.33
N VAL A 162 -0.19 -12.76 7.35
CA VAL A 162 -1.23 -12.84 6.30
C VAL A 162 -0.70 -13.52 5.04
N GLY A 163 0.59 -13.42 4.78
CA GLY A 163 1.23 -13.90 3.56
C GLY A 163 1.30 -12.83 2.46
N LEU A 164 1.74 -13.28 1.29
CA LEU A 164 1.92 -12.45 0.10
C LEU A 164 0.61 -12.34 -0.70
N TYR A 165 0.67 -11.61 -1.82
CA TYR A 165 -0.44 -11.53 -2.76
C TYR A 165 -0.79 -12.90 -3.35
N ASP A 166 -2.06 -13.15 -3.57
CA ASP A 166 -2.52 -14.34 -4.29
C ASP A 166 -2.32 -14.14 -5.80
N GLU A 167 -1.38 -14.90 -6.37
CA GLU A 167 -0.97 -14.79 -7.78
C GLU A 167 -2.04 -15.26 -8.78
N ASN A 168 -3.14 -15.86 -8.31
CA ASN A 168 -4.29 -16.13 -9.16
C ASN A 168 -5.04 -14.84 -9.57
N PHE A 169 -4.75 -13.71 -8.90
CA PHE A 169 -5.15 -12.37 -9.35
C PHE A 169 -4.05 -11.79 -10.25
N THR A 170 -4.15 -11.97 -11.55
CA THR A 170 -3.07 -11.55 -12.47
C THR A 170 -2.93 -10.03 -12.62
N ASN A 171 -4.02 -9.33 -12.95
CA ASN A 171 -3.99 -7.90 -13.26
C ASN A 171 -5.22 -7.13 -12.72
N ALA A 172 -5.96 -7.69 -11.79
CA ALA A 172 -7.11 -7.04 -11.16
C ALA A 172 -7.41 -7.67 -9.80
N PHE A 173 -7.81 -6.85 -8.84
CA PHE A 173 -8.21 -7.24 -7.47
C PHE A 173 -7.11 -7.86 -6.60
N GLU A 174 -5.86 -7.98 -7.04
CA GLU A 174 -4.76 -8.50 -6.21
C GLU A 174 -4.58 -7.67 -4.92
N HIS A 175 -4.55 -6.34 -5.05
CA HIS A 175 -4.42 -5.43 -3.90
C HIS A 175 -5.70 -5.40 -3.06
N VAL A 176 -6.87 -5.55 -3.67
CA VAL A 176 -8.16 -5.59 -2.96
C VAL A 176 -8.26 -6.84 -2.10
N ASP A 177 -7.90 -8.00 -2.66
CA ASP A 177 -7.90 -9.27 -1.91
C ASP A 177 -6.88 -9.24 -0.77
N HIS A 178 -5.64 -8.81 -1.05
CA HIS A 178 -4.59 -8.77 -0.03
C HIS A 178 -4.96 -7.81 1.12
N SER A 179 -5.45 -6.60 0.82
CA SER A 179 -5.92 -5.66 1.83
C SER A 179 -7.14 -6.20 2.61
N TYR A 180 -8.02 -6.96 1.94
CA TYR A 180 -9.13 -7.63 2.61
C TYR A 180 -8.65 -8.71 3.60
N GLN A 181 -7.63 -9.51 3.23
CA GLN A 181 -7.03 -10.48 4.16
C GLN A 181 -6.38 -9.78 5.36
N LEU A 182 -5.66 -8.66 5.13
CA LEU A 182 -5.09 -7.86 6.21
C LEU A 182 -6.17 -7.32 7.16
N ALA A 183 -7.29 -6.82 6.63
CA ALA A 183 -8.41 -6.35 7.44
C ALA A 183 -9.06 -7.49 8.25
N LYS A 184 -9.28 -8.66 7.64
CA LYS A 184 -9.84 -9.85 8.32
C LYS A 184 -8.95 -10.34 9.47
N ASN A 185 -7.65 -10.19 9.35
CA ASN A 185 -6.68 -10.65 10.35
C ASN A 185 -6.29 -9.56 11.36
N GLY A 186 -6.93 -8.40 11.32
CA GLY A 186 -6.73 -7.33 12.31
C GLY A 186 -5.45 -6.51 12.10
N PHE A 187 -4.92 -6.43 10.88
CA PHE A 187 -3.73 -5.63 10.53
C PHE A 187 -4.06 -4.36 9.78
N SER A 188 -5.30 -4.23 9.28
CA SER A 188 -5.80 -3.05 8.57
C SER A 188 -7.17 -2.62 9.10
N THR A 189 -7.58 -1.43 8.73
CA THR A 189 -8.94 -0.93 8.95
C THR A 189 -9.97 -1.76 8.18
N PRO A 190 -11.25 -1.79 8.58
CA PRO A 190 -12.29 -2.57 7.91
C PRO A 190 -12.46 -2.22 6.43
N TYR A 191 -12.95 -3.18 5.65
CA TYR A 191 -13.31 -2.97 4.25
C TYR A 191 -14.26 -1.77 4.11
N TRP A 192 -14.10 -0.96 3.06
CA TRP A 192 -14.73 0.35 2.81
C TRP A 192 -14.25 1.49 3.74
N TRP A 193 -13.23 1.26 4.58
CA TRP A 193 -12.66 2.23 5.50
C TRP A 193 -11.13 2.22 5.45
N TRP A 194 -10.57 2.27 4.24
CA TRP A 194 -9.14 2.11 3.98
C TRP A 194 -8.34 3.31 4.48
N ALA A 195 -7.31 3.04 5.25
CA ALA A 195 -6.52 4.07 5.90
C ALA A 195 -5.46 4.68 4.99
N ASP A 196 -5.38 6.01 5.02
CA ASP A 196 -4.28 6.82 4.53
C ASP A 196 -3.96 7.91 5.56
N ILE A 197 -2.81 8.59 5.45
CA ILE A 197 -2.61 9.84 6.19
C ILE A 197 -3.41 10.96 5.51
N ALA A 198 -4.00 11.86 6.30
CA ALA A 198 -4.95 12.85 5.78
C ALA A 198 -4.34 13.86 4.79
N ASN A 199 -3.04 14.05 4.85
CA ASN A 199 -2.28 14.96 3.99
C ASN A 199 -1.30 14.24 3.04
N SER A 200 -1.58 13.01 2.64
CA SER A 200 -0.69 12.22 1.75
C SER A 200 -0.39 12.92 0.42
N LEU A 201 -1.29 13.78 -0.09
CA LEU A 201 -1.06 14.59 -1.29
C LEU A 201 0.07 15.62 -1.16
N ASP A 202 0.48 15.98 0.05
CA ASP A 202 1.64 16.85 0.27
C ASP A 202 2.97 16.14 -0.05
N PHE A 203 2.95 14.80 -0.08
CA PHE A 203 4.13 13.94 -0.22
C PHE A 203 4.19 13.19 -1.55
N VAL A 204 3.04 12.88 -2.16
CA VAL A 204 2.99 12.09 -3.39
C VAL A 204 1.80 12.46 -4.25
N GLN A 205 1.98 12.36 -5.56
CA GLN A 205 0.93 12.60 -6.56
C GLN A 205 1.06 11.58 -7.70
N GLU A 206 -0.03 11.24 -8.36
CA GLU A 206 0.02 10.51 -9.62
C GLU A 206 0.58 11.42 -10.74
N GLN A 207 1.45 10.87 -11.60
CA GLN A 207 2.03 11.64 -12.71
C GLN A 207 1.00 12.00 -13.76
N LYS A 208 0.09 11.06 -14.05
CA LYS A 208 -1.07 11.22 -14.93
C LYS A 208 -2.26 10.51 -14.28
N CYS A 209 -3.47 10.84 -14.68
CA CYS A 209 -4.62 10.05 -14.25
C CYS A 209 -4.46 8.59 -14.69
N SER A 210 -4.68 7.66 -13.77
CA SER A 210 -4.57 6.22 -14.05
C SER A 210 -5.44 5.74 -15.22
N GLU A 211 -6.51 6.47 -15.56
CA GLU A 211 -7.34 6.18 -16.72
C GLU A 211 -6.65 6.49 -18.05
N ASP A 212 -5.78 7.51 -18.06
CA ASP A 212 -5.07 7.96 -19.26
C ASP A 212 -3.74 7.21 -19.47
N SER A 213 -3.17 6.65 -18.40
CA SER A 213 -1.82 6.07 -18.39
C SER A 213 -1.77 4.57 -18.10
N SER A 214 -2.91 3.92 -17.92
CA SER A 214 -2.97 2.50 -17.55
C SER A 214 -2.34 1.60 -18.60
N ALA A 215 -1.37 0.76 -18.20
CA ALA A 215 -0.78 -0.28 -19.05
C ALA A 215 -1.73 -1.46 -19.31
N ILE A 216 -2.76 -1.63 -18.51
CA ILE A 216 -3.66 -2.81 -18.56
C ILE A 216 -5.04 -2.51 -19.13
N ARG A 217 -5.61 -1.31 -18.92
CA ARG A 217 -6.95 -0.96 -19.43
C ARG A 217 -7.10 -1.04 -20.96
N PRO A 218 -6.09 -0.71 -21.79
CA PRO A 218 -6.19 -0.84 -23.22
C PRO A 218 -6.12 -2.30 -23.73
N ARG A 219 -5.79 -3.27 -22.88
CA ARG A 219 -5.68 -4.68 -23.28
C ARG A 219 -7.05 -5.25 -23.63
N PRO A 220 -7.16 -6.04 -24.73
CA PRO A 220 -8.43 -6.62 -25.16
C PRO A 220 -9.13 -7.51 -24.11
N ASP A 221 -8.33 -8.12 -23.23
CA ASP A 221 -8.76 -9.03 -22.17
C ASP A 221 -9.10 -8.33 -20.85
N TRP A 222 -8.97 -7.00 -20.76
CA TRP A 222 -9.18 -6.23 -19.53
C TRP A 222 -10.54 -6.53 -18.85
N GLN A 223 -11.62 -6.46 -19.62
CA GLN A 223 -12.97 -6.69 -19.08
C GLN A 223 -13.18 -8.12 -18.58
N SER A 224 -12.65 -9.11 -19.32
CA SER A 224 -12.72 -10.52 -18.89
C SER A 224 -11.85 -10.78 -17.66
N ASN A 225 -10.70 -10.14 -17.55
CA ASN A 225 -9.84 -10.23 -16.37
C ASN A 225 -10.52 -9.70 -15.10
N ILE A 226 -11.19 -8.53 -15.18
CA ILE A 226 -11.97 -8.00 -14.06
C ILE A 226 -13.07 -8.99 -13.64
N GLN A 227 -13.82 -9.53 -14.57
CA GLN A 227 -14.90 -10.47 -14.28
C GLN A 227 -14.37 -11.76 -13.63
N THR A 228 -13.32 -12.32 -14.20
CA THR A 228 -12.67 -13.54 -13.67
C THR A 228 -12.13 -13.30 -12.26
N ALA A 229 -11.43 -12.18 -12.04
CA ALA A 229 -10.88 -11.81 -10.74
C ALA A 229 -11.99 -11.57 -9.70
N ALA A 230 -13.09 -10.92 -10.08
CA ALA A 230 -14.23 -10.75 -9.19
C ALA A 230 -14.89 -12.08 -8.81
N GLN A 231 -15.05 -13.01 -9.77
CA GLN A 231 -15.57 -14.34 -9.51
C GLN A 231 -14.63 -15.16 -8.61
N TYR A 232 -13.33 -15.06 -8.85
CA TYR A 232 -12.33 -15.72 -8.01
C TYR A 232 -12.34 -15.15 -6.58
N PHE A 233 -12.42 -13.83 -6.43
CA PHE A 233 -12.57 -13.19 -5.11
C PHE A 233 -13.79 -13.71 -4.37
N MET A 234 -14.95 -13.81 -5.05
CA MET A 234 -16.18 -14.35 -4.46
C MET A 234 -16.01 -15.80 -4.03
N LYS A 235 -15.41 -16.64 -4.86
CA LYS A 235 -15.16 -18.05 -4.55
C LYS A 235 -14.24 -18.20 -3.34
N LYS A 236 -13.17 -17.39 -3.27
CA LYS A 236 -12.17 -17.44 -2.20
C LYS A 236 -12.71 -16.91 -0.88
N ASN A 237 -13.43 -15.80 -0.91
CA ASN A 237 -13.82 -15.05 0.28
C ASN A 237 -15.28 -15.26 0.71
N ASN A 238 -16.07 -15.98 -0.08
CA ASN A 238 -17.51 -16.19 0.11
C ASN A 238 -18.31 -14.87 0.18
N VAL A 239 -17.80 -13.82 -0.46
CA VAL A 239 -18.40 -12.48 -0.52
C VAL A 239 -17.98 -11.78 -1.81
N SER A 240 -18.86 -10.97 -2.39
CA SER A 240 -18.48 -10.15 -3.56
C SER A 240 -17.64 -8.95 -3.14
N PRO A 241 -16.58 -8.57 -3.89
CA PRO A 241 -15.78 -7.40 -3.57
C PRO A 241 -16.58 -6.08 -3.58
N VAL A 242 -17.70 -6.04 -4.30
CA VAL A 242 -18.62 -4.88 -4.34
C VAL A 242 -19.80 -4.98 -3.37
N LYS A 243 -19.91 -6.07 -2.62
CA LYS A 243 -20.99 -6.33 -1.64
C LYS A 243 -20.45 -6.79 -0.29
N VAL A 244 -19.20 -6.51 0.01
CA VAL A 244 -18.67 -6.72 1.36
C VAL A 244 -19.50 -5.87 2.32
N PRO A 245 -20.02 -6.43 3.44
CA PRO A 245 -20.79 -5.67 4.42
C PRO A 245 -20.01 -4.45 4.90
N ASP A 246 -20.66 -3.29 4.94
CA ASP A 246 -20.07 -2.06 5.43
C ASP A 246 -20.10 -2.06 6.97
N THR A 247 -18.93 -1.92 7.57
CA THR A 247 -18.82 -1.81 9.02
C THR A 247 -19.37 -0.46 9.48
N PRO A 248 -20.28 -0.40 10.47
CA PRO A 248 -20.78 0.87 10.99
C PRO A 248 -19.65 1.77 11.52
N GLN A 249 -19.71 3.06 11.23
CA GLN A 249 -18.66 4.02 11.61
C GLN A 249 -18.27 3.94 13.09
N ARG A 250 -19.23 3.77 14.01
CA ARG A 250 -18.97 3.62 15.44
C ARG A 250 -18.06 2.43 15.76
N GLU A 251 -18.22 1.31 15.05
CA GLU A 251 -17.40 0.11 15.22
C GLU A 251 -16.00 0.33 14.66
N VAL A 252 -15.89 1.02 13.52
CA VAL A 252 -14.59 1.42 12.94
C VAL A 252 -13.79 2.26 13.93
N VAL A 253 -14.43 3.22 14.57
CA VAL A 253 -13.78 4.05 15.61
C VAL A 253 -13.27 3.21 16.78
N GLU A 254 -14.05 2.23 17.24
CA GLU A 254 -13.62 1.33 18.33
C GLU A 254 -12.47 0.40 17.89
N ILE A 255 -12.48 -0.09 16.66
CA ILE A 255 -11.36 -0.87 16.08
C ILE A 255 -10.08 -0.04 16.05
N ILE A 256 -10.15 1.20 15.60
CA ILE A 256 -8.99 2.12 15.57
C ILE A 256 -8.46 2.40 16.98
N LYS A 257 -9.32 2.64 17.95
CA LYS A 257 -8.93 2.80 19.36
C LYS A 257 -8.28 1.53 19.92
N HIS A 258 -8.78 0.37 19.54
CA HIS A 258 -8.19 -0.91 19.93
C HIS A 258 -6.77 -1.08 19.39
N TYR A 259 -6.52 -0.77 18.12
CA TYR A 259 -5.16 -0.80 17.54
C TYR A 259 -4.21 0.15 18.29
N ARG A 260 -4.67 1.35 18.61
CA ARG A 260 -3.89 2.29 19.42
C ARG A 260 -3.52 1.70 20.77
N LYS A 261 -4.46 1.07 21.46
CA LYS A 261 -4.19 0.42 22.75
C LYS A 261 -3.13 -0.67 22.63
N LEU A 262 -3.20 -1.52 21.58
CA LEU A 262 -2.23 -2.58 21.35
C LEU A 262 -0.80 -2.03 21.19
N ILE A 263 -0.63 -0.95 20.41
CA ILE A 263 0.70 -0.35 20.21
C ILE A 263 1.21 0.33 21.49
N ASP A 264 0.35 0.97 22.27
CA ASP A 264 0.70 1.57 23.56
C ASP A 264 1.16 0.50 24.56
N ASP A 265 0.49 -0.65 24.64
CA ASP A 265 0.85 -1.76 25.52
C ASP A 265 2.17 -2.42 25.07
N LYS A 266 2.39 -2.59 23.76
CA LYS A 266 3.67 -3.06 23.18
C LYS A 266 4.83 -2.12 23.54
N ASN A 267 4.61 -0.81 23.49
CA ASN A 267 5.61 0.20 23.83
C ASN A 267 5.94 0.24 25.33
N LYS A 268 4.93 0.08 26.20
CA LYS A 268 5.13 -0.02 27.67
C LYS A 268 5.93 -1.25 28.05
N SER A 269 5.67 -2.40 27.43
CA SER A 269 6.40 -3.66 27.65
C SER A 269 7.87 -3.52 27.29
N LYS A 270 8.19 -2.92 26.13
CA LYS A 270 9.57 -2.68 25.70
C LYS A 270 10.36 -1.78 26.65
N ARG A 271 9.72 -0.74 27.21
CA ARG A 271 10.36 0.17 28.20
C ARG A 271 10.72 -0.60 29.46
N LYS A 272 9.83 -1.43 30.00
CA LYS A 272 10.09 -2.25 31.21
C LYS A 272 11.26 -3.22 31.03
N THR A 273 11.35 -3.86 29.86
CA THR A 273 12.46 -4.80 29.56
C THR A 273 13.81 -4.09 29.46
N ASN A 274 13.83 -2.86 28.90
CA ASN A 274 15.07 -2.08 28.81
C ASN A 274 15.55 -1.54 30.18
N ASP A 275 14.64 -1.22 31.09
CA ASP A 275 14.97 -0.77 32.43
C ASP A 275 15.51 -1.93 33.30
N THR A 276 14.99 -3.15 33.12
CA THR A 276 15.48 -4.34 33.83
C THR A 276 16.89 -4.79 33.36
N ASN A 277 17.28 -4.47 32.13
CA ASN A 277 18.59 -4.82 31.59
C ASN A 277 19.68 -3.76 31.88
N ARG A 278 19.34 -2.66 32.54
CA ARG A 278 20.27 -1.56 32.91
C ARG A 278 20.54 -1.50 34.43
N GLY A 279 19.89 -2.31 35.23
CA GLY A 279 20.15 -2.49 36.66
C GLY A 279 20.97 -3.75 36.91
#